data_e2f132cb90baa052756dcf4b7bdb831f
#
_entry.id   e2f132cb90baa052756dcf4b7bdb831f
#
_cell.length_a   1.000
_cell.length_b   1.000
_cell.length_c   1.000
_cell.angle_alpha   90.00
_cell.angle_beta   90.00
_cell.angle_gamma   90.00
#
_symmetry.space_group_name_H-M   'P 1'
#
loop_
_entity.id
_entity.type
_entity.pdbx_description
1 polymer ?
#
loop_
_entity_poly.entity_id
_entity_poly.type
_entity_poly.pdbx_seq_one_letter_code
_entity_poly.pdbx_strand_id
1 'polypeptide(L)'
;IMLTCEANYSNAHGTPWVYRHRNIGKLVGMPVPGTMTSVSWERLQDPSLVFGIPVVGYRLPDGSYLENSQLEPDIKVANSPETIVKGEDTQLKVAVEELLKELDK
;
A
#
# COMPACT_ATOMS: atom_id res chain seq x y z
N ILE A 1 -6.97 -0.92 11.94
CA ILE A 1 -6.56 -1.74 10.79
C ILE A 1 -6.55 -0.89 9.52
N MET A 2 -5.60 -1.15 8.62
CA MET A 2 -5.55 -0.56 7.29
C MET A 2 -5.47 -1.67 6.24
N LEU A 3 -6.28 -1.57 5.19
CA LEU A 3 -6.25 -2.51 4.07
C LEU A 3 -5.16 -2.12 3.07
N THR A 4 -4.45 -3.12 2.53
CA THR A 4 -3.39 -2.94 1.53
C THR A 4 -3.57 -3.89 0.34
N CYS A 5 -3.12 -3.47 -0.83
CA CYS A 5 -3.16 -4.29 -2.04
C CYS A 5 -1.96 -3.99 -2.95
N GLU A 6 -1.78 -4.82 -3.97
CA GLU A 6 -0.70 -4.71 -4.94
C GLU A 6 -0.79 -3.46 -5.82
N ALA A 7 -1.96 -2.82 -5.88
CA ALA A 7 -2.16 -1.57 -6.60
C ALA A 7 -1.80 -0.31 -5.78
N ASN A 8 -1.43 -0.46 -4.52
CA ASN A 8 -0.96 0.65 -3.70
C ASN A 8 0.39 1.17 -4.21
N TYR A 9 0.50 2.47 -4.46
CA TYR A 9 1.76 3.09 -4.86
C TYR A 9 1.86 4.54 -4.35
N SER A 10 3.05 5.13 -4.38
CA SER A 10 3.30 6.51 -3.97
C SER A 10 2.81 6.76 -2.53
N ASN A 11 1.95 7.75 -2.29
CA ASN A 11 1.40 8.01 -0.96
C ASN A 11 0.62 6.81 -0.38
N ALA A 12 0.02 5.98 -1.22
CA ALA A 12 -0.62 4.75 -0.79
C ALA A 12 0.37 3.63 -0.40
N HIS A 13 1.68 3.81 -0.65
CA HIS A 13 2.75 3.03 -0.04
C HIS A 13 3.28 3.70 1.23
N GLY A 14 3.56 4.99 1.20
CA GLY A 14 4.09 5.71 2.36
C GLY A 14 3.14 5.72 3.56
N THR A 15 1.85 5.85 3.33
CA THR A 15 0.83 5.89 4.39
C THR A 15 0.78 4.59 5.21
N PRO A 16 0.62 3.38 4.62
CA PRO A 16 0.66 2.13 5.38
C PRO A 16 2.01 1.87 6.03
N TRP A 17 3.12 2.30 5.40
CA TRP A 17 4.44 2.22 6.03
C TRP A 17 4.48 3.03 7.34
N VAL A 18 4.07 4.29 7.31
CA VAL A 18 4.00 5.16 8.50
C VAL A 18 3.03 4.61 9.54
N TYR A 19 1.87 4.11 9.11
CA TYR A 19 0.86 3.52 9.98
C TYR A 19 1.43 2.38 10.82
N ARG A 20 2.15 1.46 10.20
CA ARG A 20 2.81 0.34 10.89
C ARG A 20 4.01 0.80 11.71
N HIS A 21 4.87 1.67 11.15
CA HIS A 21 6.05 2.18 11.85
C HIS A 21 5.72 2.92 13.15
N ARG A 22 4.55 3.57 13.18
CA ARG A 22 4.04 4.24 14.39
C ARG A 22 3.17 3.36 15.28
N ASN A 23 3.08 2.08 15.00
CA ASN A 23 2.28 1.11 15.76
C ASN A 23 0.81 1.54 15.94
N ILE A 24 0.20 2.16 14.91
CA ILE A 24 -1.19 2.60 14.95
C ILE A 24 -2.14 1.39 14.87
N GLY A 25 -1.75 0.35 14.13
CA GLY A 25 -2.52 -0.89 14.01
C GLY A 25 -1.94 -1.82 12.94
N LYS A 26 -2.65 -2.88 12.62
CA LYS A 26 -2.25 -3.91 11.66
C LYS A 26 -2.56 -3.53 10.23
N LEU A 27 -1.73 -4.02 9.30
CA LEU A 27 -1.99 -4.03 7.87
C LEU A 27 -2.59 -5.38 7.48
N VAL A 28 -3.69 -5.36 6.74
CA VAL A 28 -4.40 -6.56 6.26
C VAL A 28 -4.56 -6.48 4.75
N GLY A 29 -4.26 -7.56 4.04
CA GLY A 29 -4.42 -7.60 2.59
C GLY A 29 -3.22 -8.18 1.87
N MET A 30 -2.79 -7.53 0.80
CA MET A 30 -1.67 -7.97 -0.02
C MET A 30 -0.47 -7.01 0.09
N PRO A 31 0.74 -7.49 -0.23
CA PRO A 31 1.94 -6.67 -0.18
C PRO A 31 1.84 -5.42 -1.05
N VAL A 32 2.37 -4.31 -0.52
CA VAL A 32 2.51 -3.06 -1.28
C VAL A 32 3.83 -3.08 -2.04
N PRO A 33 3.85 -2.87 -3.36
CA PRO A 33 5.02 -3.14 -4.20
C PRO A 33 6.29 -2.35 -3.90
N GLY A 34 6.18 -1.11 -3.45
CA GLY A 34 7.38 -0.34 -3.11
C GLY A 34 7.70 0.80 -4.07
N THR A 35 6.69 1.45 -4.61
CA THR A 35 6.85 2.65 -5.44
C THR A 35 6.59 3.90 -4.61
N MET A 36 7.63 4.70 -4.32
CA MET A 36 7.48 5.86 -3.43
C MET A 36 8.22 7.12 -3.90
N THR A 37 8.98 7.10 -4.96
CA THR A 37 9.68 8.28 -5.47
C THR A 37 8.70 9.27 -6.11
N SER A 38 8.76 10.54 -5.70
CA SER A 38 7.98 11.59 -6.37
C SER A 38 8.62 12.00 -7.69
N VAL A 39 7.78 12.35 -8.67
CA VAL A 39 8.20 12.70 -10.02
C VAL A 39 7.79 14.12 -10.39
N SER A 40 8.60 14.78 -11.22
CA SER A 40 8.21 15.97 -11.99
C SER A 40 7.70 15.52 -13.35
N TRP A 41 6.52 16.00 -13.74
CA TRP A 41 5.89 15.62 -14.99
C TRP A 41 6.29 16.58 -16.10
N GLU A 42 6.91 16.03 -17.16
CA GLU A 42 7.31 16.77 -18.34
C GLU A 42 6.43 16.37 -19.56
N ARG A 43 6.02 17.35 -20.33
CA ARG A 43 5.32 17.13 -21.61
C ARG A 43 6.32 17.09 -22.74
N LEU A 44 6.20 16.12 -23.60
CA LEU A 44 7.03 16.00 -24.81
C LEU A 44 6.54 16.94 -25.92
N GLN A 45 7.23 16.96 -27.07
CA GLN A 45 6.84 17.75 -28.25
C GLN A 45 5.43 17.40 -28.71
N ASP A 46 5.06 16.12 -28.66
CA ASP A 46 3.66 15.70 -28.73
C ASP A 46 3.03 15.86 -27.35
N PRO A 47 2.11 16.82 -27.14
CA PRO A 47 1.56 17.11 -25.83
C PRO A 47 0.64 16.02 -25.27
N SER A 48 0.29 15.00 -26.06
CA SER A 48 -0.41 13.81 -25.57
C SER A 48 0.52 12.85 -24.79
N LEU A 49 1.83 13.01 -24.95
CA LEU A 49 2.84 12.20 -24.28
C LEU A 49 3.41 12.94 -23.07
N VAL A 50 3.39 12.26 -21.95
CA VAL A 50 3.88 12.79 -20.66
C VAL A 50 4.90 11.82 -20.08
N PHE A 51 5.99 12.35 -19.54
CA PHE A 51 7.05 11.59 -18.89
C PHE A 51 7.29 12.06 -17.48
N GLY A 52 7.38 11.13 -16.51
CA GLY A 52 7.67 11.43 -15.11
C GLY A 52 9.16 11.26 -14.80
N ILE A 53 9.83 12.34 -14.42
CA ILE A 53 11.25 12.33 -14.01
C ILE A 53 11.31 12.21 -12.48
N PRO A 54 11.94 11.14 -11.90
CA PRO A 54 12.12 11.01 -10.47
C PRO A 54 12.98 12.15 -9.91
N VAL A 55 12.45 12.89 -8.91
CA VAL A 55 13.15 14.08 -8.35
C VAL A 55 13.27 14.05 -6.83
N VAL A 56 12.40 13.34 -6.12
CA VAL A 56 12.42 13.27 -4.65
C VAL A 56 12.28 11.84 -4.17
N GLY A 57 13.32 11.34 -3.49
CA GLY A 57 13.28 10.06 -2.78
C GLY A 57 12.91 10.24 -1.30
N TYR A 58 12.28 9.24 -0.71
CA TYR A 58 11.90 9.21 0.70
C TYR A 58 12.86 8.31 1.46
N ARG A 59 13.71 8.92 2.28
CA ARG A 59 14.72 8.21 3.07
C ARG A 59 14.15 7.85 4.44
N LEU A 60 14.36 6.61 4.85
CA LEU A 60 13.94 6.08 6.14
C LEU A 60 14.95 6.44 7.25
N PRO A 61 14.59 6.33 8.54
CA PRO A 61 15.48 6.63 9.66
C PRO A 61 16.77 5.79 9.68
N ASP A 62 16.72 4.57 9.15
CA ASP A 62 17.89 3.68 9.04
C ASP A 62 18.80 4.02 7.85
N GLY A 63 18.44 5.02 7.05
CA GLY A 63 19.18 5.48 5.89
C GLY A 63 18.83 4.79 4.57
N SER A 64 18.02 3.75 4.56
CA SER A 64 17.48 3.13 3.35
C SER A 64 16.41 4.00 2.67
N TYR A 65 15.99 3.61 1.47
CA TYR A 65 14.92 4.31 0.76
C TYR A 65 13.66 3.44 0.73
N LEU A 66 12.51 4.11 0.79
CA LEU A 66 11.21 3.44 0.69
C LEU A 66 10.92 2.93 -0.73
N GLU A 67 11.55 3.54 -1.76
CA GLU A 67 11.51 3.06 -3.14
C GLU A 67 12.15 1.67 -3.25
N ASN A 68 11.54 0.79 -4.05
CA ASN A 68 11.92 -0.62 -4.22
C ASN A 68 11.91 -1.45 -2.91
N SER A 69 11.18 -0.97 -1.90
CA SER A 69 11.03 -1.65 -0.61
C SER A 69 9.60 -2.14 -0.46
N GLN A 70 9.39 -3.43 -0.75
CA GLN A 70 8.07 -4.04 -0.59
C GLN A 70 7.63 -4.01 0.88
N LEU A 71 6.38 -3.63 1.12
CA LEU A 71 5.77 -3.61 2.45
C LEU A 71 4.82 -4.80 2.60
N GLU A 72 5.21 -5.79 3.40
CA GLU A 72 4.36 -6.95 3.71
C GLU A 72 3.26 -6.56 4.70
N PRO A 73 2.01 -7.04 4.51
CA PRO A 73 0.97 -6.89 5.52
C PRO A 73 1.23 -7.79 6.73
N ASP A 74 0.66 -7.44 7.87
CA ASP A 74 0.68 -8.30 9.07
C ASP A 74 -0.20 -9.54 8.90
N ILE A 75 -1.28 -9.41 8.13
CA ILE A 75 -2.18 -10.50 7.77
C ILE A 75 -2.34 -10.52 6.25
N LYS A 76 -1.74 -11.52 5.61
CA LYS A 76 -1.79 -11.67 4.16
C LYS A 76 -3.07 -12.37 3.73
N VAL A 77 -3.91 -11.67 2.98
CA VAL A 77 -5.16 -12.19 2.43
C VAL A 77 -5.50 -11.51 1.11
N ALA A 78 -5.84 -12.30 0.11
CA ALA A 78 -6.25 -11.83 -1.21
C ALA A 78 -7.75 -11.98 -1.40
N ASN A 79 -8.33 -11.12 -2.25
CA ASN A 79 -9.64 -11.37 -2.83
C ASN A 79 -9.45 -12.23 -4.08
N SER A 80 -9.99 -13.46 -4.08
CA SER A 80 -9.92 -14.31 -5.26
C SER A 80 -10.92 -13.86 -6.33
N PRO A 81 -10.67 -14.14 -7.63
CA PRO A 81 -11.63 -13.84 -8.68
C PRO A 81 -13.02 -14.42 -8.40
N GLU A 82 -13.09 -15.61 -7.80
CA GLU A 82 -14.34 -16.27 -7.47
C GLU A 82 -15.15 -15.53 -6.40
N THR A 83 -14.49 -14.94 -5.40
CA THR A 83 -15.14 -14.14 -4.35
C THR A 83 -15.59 -12.79 -4.89
N ILE A 84 -14.75 -12.14 -5.71
CA ILE A 84 -15.07 -10.86 -6.34
C ILE A 84 -16.32 -10.95 -7.22
N VAL A 85 -16.42 -11.99 -8.05
CA VAL A 85 -17.58 -12.20 -8.92
C VAL A 85 -18.89 -12.38 -8.13
N LYS A 86 -18.79 -12.94 -6.92
CA LYS A 86 -19.94 -13.08 -6.01
C LYS A 86 -20.26 -11.81 -5.20
N GLY A 87 -19.46 -10.76 -5.33
CA GLY A 87 -19.57 -9.55 -4.54
C GLY A 87 -19.09 -9.70 -3.10
N GLU A 88 -18.24 -10.72 -2.83
CA GLU A 88 -17.66 -10.96 -1.52
C GLU A 88 -16.28 -10.28 -1.43
N ASP A 89 -16.01 -9.63 -0.30
CA ASP A 89 -14.73 -9.02 0.03
C ASP A 89 -14.07 -9.77 1.20
N THR A 90 -13.20 -10.71 0.86
CA THR A 90 -12.48 -11.53 1.85
C THR A 90 -11.52 -10.69 2.69
N GLN A 91 -10.86 -9.67 2.11
CA GLN A 91 -9.95 -8.78 2.83
C GLN A 91 -10.70 -7.98 3.88
N LEU A 92 -11.84 -7.38 3.51
CA LEU A 92 -12.67 -6.63 4.44
C LEU A 92 -13.20 -7.53 5.56
N LYS A 93 -13.66 -8.74 5.23
CA LYS A 93 -14.14 -9.72 6.21
C LYS A 93 -13.06 -10.03 7.26
N VAL A 94 -11.85 -10.39 6.82
CA VAL A 94 -10.73 -10.69 7.73
C VAL A 94 -10.35 -9.49 8.59
N ALA A 95 -10.35 -8.28 8.01
CA ALA A 95 -10.06 -7.06 8.76
C ALA A 95 -11.10 -6.80 9.87
N VAL A 96 -12.38 -7.00 9.58
CA VAL A 96 -13.46 -6.88 10.57
C VAL A 96 -13.33 -7.94 11.66
N GLU A 97 -13.07 -9.20 11.30
CA GLU A 97 -12.86 -10.29 12.26
C GLU A 97 -11.69 -10.00 13.22
N GLU A 98 -10.59 -9.41 12.71
CA GLU A 98 -9.45 -9.01 13.54
C GLU A 98 -9.78 -7.85 14.50
N LEU A 99 -10.57 -6.86 14.05
CA LEU A 99 -11.04 -5.78 14.91
C LEU A 99 -11.96 -6.28 16.02
N LEU A 100 -12.87 -7.20 15.71
CA LEU A 100 -13.78 -7.78 16.71
C LEU A 100 -13.00 -8.54 17.78
N LYS A 101 -11.95 -9.30 17.44
CA LYS A 101 -11.08 -9.96 18.41
C LYS A 101 -10.37 -8.99 19.38
N GLU A 102 -10.16 -7.74 18.97
CA GLU A 102 -9.55 -6.71 19.81
C GLU A 102 -10.57 -6.09 20.78
N LEU A 103 -11.84 -6.05 20.39
CA LEU A 103 -12.93 -5.54 21.24
C LEU A 103 -13.36 -6.55 22.34
N ASP A 104 -13.17 -7.84 22.09
CA ASP A 104 -13.54 -8.93 23.02
C ASP A 104 -12.46 -9.19 24.10
N LYS A 105 -11.41 -8.38 24.15
CA LYS A 105 -10.34 -8.44 25.16
C LYS A 105 -10.57 -7.44 26.28
#